data_9562f7fdb525fdb9b08a58afdee4256d
#
_entry.id   9562f7fdb525fdb9b08a58afdee4256d
#
_cell.length_a   1.000
_cell.length_b   1.000
_cell.length_c   1.000
_cell.angle_alpha   90.00
_cell.angle_beta   90.00
_cell.angle_gamma   90.00
#
_symmetry.space_group_name_H-M   'P 1'
#
loop_
_entity.id
_entity.type
_entity.pdbx_description
1 polymer ?
#
loop_
_entity_poly.entity_id
_entity_poly.type
_entity_poly.pdbx_seq_one_letter_code
_entity_poly.pdbx_strand_id
1 'polypeptide(L)'
;MENRATRLTCPGNDVEMMSELGLFCPNCGNAVERGQWRIAQGESRELEGGRKNVLCNRCYFDQFELVKLNENGSIQICSVCEAICRKNKWVDKKEGLEEEMISEMIEEGLEIQRDVKDISWGFSLENIDKKTMHVNCEFEGKARGREVVEKRIVEIKIVREICDICRKKSGGYYSGEIQIRASSRKPTKVEKNRSIEIANDVANRRKLLGDRNDFVSKIVEKKEGIDIRISTSKLGQKISKSIVEELGGSVSTSETLLSEDRDGNRIYRIAYLVRLPAIIMGDVIDIRDGRGPILIKSTGDVLKGIRLASGESYKGLVKDEKFNRIQHVSNVGKTSIVSIDDTYSMQILDPESYRPITIARPTFIGPNLKEVKVVKTEEGVYVLPNE
;
A
#
# COMPACT_ATOMS: atom_id res chain seq x y z
N MET A 1 -0.93 -23.76 -16.45
CA MET A 1 -1.03 -22.30 -16.73
C MET A 1 -1.51 -22.18 -18.17
N GLU A 2 -2.78 -21.80 -18.35
CA GLU A 2 -3.40 -21.74 -19.68
C GLU A 2 -2.94 -20.49 -20.42
N ASN A 3 -2.38 -20.70 -21.62
CA ASN A 3 -1.94 -19.65 -22.53
C ASN A 3 -3.15 -18.87 -23.06
N ARG A 4 -3.19 -17.55 -22.83
CA ARG A 4 -4.13 -16.67 -23.53
C ARG A 4 -3.68 -16.51 -24.99
N ALA A 5 -4.45 -17.07 -25.92
CA ALA A 5 -4.28 -16.81 -27.35
C ALA A 5 -4.99 -15.50 -27.72
N THR A 6 -4.23 -14.57 -28.31
CA THR A 6 -4.78 -13.32 -28.83
C THR A 6 -5.01 -13.45 -30.33
N ARG A 7 -6.23 -13.16 -30.81
CA ARG A 7 -6.56 -13.14 -32.25
C ARG A 7 -6.39 -11.72 -32.80
N LEU A 8 -5.53 -11.58 -33.78
CA LEU A 8 -5.34 -10.34 -34.53
C LEU A 8 -6.01 -10.46 -35.91
N THR A 9 -6.80 -9.48 -36.31
CA THR A 9 -7.48 -9.44 -37.64
C THR A 9 -6.80 -8.43 -38.53
N CYS A 10 -6.42 -8.86 -39.74
CA CYS A 10 -5.88 -7.96 -40.79
C CYS A 10 -7.03 -7.35 -41.62
N PRO A 11 -6.91 -6.07 -42.07
CA PRO A 11 -7.87 -5.43 -42.94
C PRO A 11 -7.93 -6.07 -44.32
N GLY A 12 -9.15 -6.32 -44.81
CA GLY A 12 -9.40 -6.96 -46.09
C GLY A 12 -9.00 -6.09 -47.28
N ASN A 13 -8.50 -6.76 -48.33
CA ASN A 13 -8.20 -6.14 -49.62
C ASN A 13 -8.97 -6.85 -50.73
N ASP A 14 -9.59 -6.04 -51.60
CA ASP A 14 -10.28 -6.43 -52.81
C ASP A 14 -9.27 -6.85 -53.91
N VAL A 15 -9.66 -7.86 -54.69
CA VAL A 15 -8.80 -8.50 -55.68
C VAL A 15 -9.36 -8.25 -57.10
N GLU A 16 -8.62 -7.54 -57.93
CA GLU A 16 -8.86 -7.50 -59.38
C GLU A 16 -8.14 -8.64 -60.11
N MET A 17 -8.88 -9.34 -60.98
CA MET A 17 -8.38 -10.43 -61.85
C MET A 17 -7.61 -9.89 -63.02
N MET A 18 -6.43 -10.44 -63.33
CA MET A 18 -5.71 -10.26 -64.58
C MET A 18 -5.38 -11.59 -65.27
N SER A 19 -5.52 -11.57 -66.59
CA SER A 19 -5.55 -12.64 -67.55
C SER A 19 -4.19 -13.26 -67.93
N GLU A 20 -4.25 -14.51 -68.29
CA GLU A 20 -3.51 -15.38 -69.19
C GLU A 20 -2.09 -14.99 -69.72
N LEU A 21 -1.08 -15.29 -68.89
CA LEU A 21 0.31 -15.56 -69.38
C LEU A 21 0.94 -16.53 -68.36
N GLY A 22 1.52 -17.65 -68.87
CA GLY A 22 2.27 -18.59 -68.00
C GLY A 22 3.43 -17.87 -67.29
N LEU A 23 3.35 -17.74 -66.00
CA LEU A 23 4.39 -17.11 -65.19
C LEU A 23 5.41 -18.17 -64.78
N PHE A 24 6.69 -17.87 -64.89
CA PHE A 24 7.79 -18.72 -64.40
C PHE A 24 8.40 -18.10 -63.14
N CYS A 25 8.76 -18.94 -62.20
CA CYS A 25 9.44 -18.52 -60.99
C CYS A 25 10.83 -17.97 -61.29
N PRO A 26 11.18 -16.72 -60.94
CA PRO A 26 12.47 -16.14 -61.24
C PRO A 26 13.65 -16.83 -60.53
N ASN A 27 13.40 -17.52 -59.38
CA ASN A 27 14.44 -18.20 -58.62
C ASN A 27 14.79 -19.59 -59.14
N CYS A 28 13.83 -20.38 -59.61
CA CYS A 28 14.07 -21.76 -60.00
C CYS A 28 13.62 -22.11 -61.43
N GLY A 29 13.00 -21.16 -62.15
CA GLY A 29 12.53 -21.36 -63.55
C GLY A 29 11.28 -22.21 -63.68
N ASN A 30 10.71 -22.78 -62.63
CA ASN A 30 9.52 -23.61 -62.71
C ASN A 30 8.27 -22.78 -63.01
N ALA A 31 7.33 -23.35 -63.76
CA ALA A 31 6.03 -22.74 -64.01
C ALA A 31 5.25 -22.54 -62.67
N VAL A 32 4.62 -21.39 -62.54
CA VAL A 32 3.77 -21.06 -61.38
C VAL A 32 2.33 -21.36 -61.75
N GLU A 33 1.69 -22.33 -61.10
CA GLU A 33 0.32 -22.77 -61.35
C GLU A 33 -0.71 -21.68 -61.05
N ARG A 34 -1.76 -21.60 -61.90
CA ARG A 34 -2.88 -20.67 -61.70
C ARG A 34 -3.57 -20.93 -60.38
N GLY A 35 -3.76 -19.89 -59.56
CA GLY A 35 -4.39 -19.98 -58.22
C GLY A 35 -3.41 -20.12 -57.07
N GLN A 36 -2.13 -20.40 -57.32
CA GLN A 36 -1.10 -20.48 -56.25
C GLN A 36 -0.48 -19.13 -55.88
N TRP A 37 -0.89 -18.06 -56.59
CA TRP A 37 -0.36 -16.73 -56.35
C TRP A 37 -1.48 -15.70 -56.21
N ARG A 38 -1.45 -14.97 -55.12
CA ARG A 38 -2.12 -13.67 -54.94
C ARG A 38 -1.03 -12.65 -54.69
N ILE A 39 -1.04 -11.58 -55.47
CA ILE A 39 -0.07 -10.50 -55.33
C ILE A 39 -0.51 -9.69 -54.10
N ALA A 40 0.33 -9.63 -53.08
CA ALA A 40 0.19 -8.63 -52.04
C ALA A 40 0.45 -7.24 -52.67
N GLN A 41 -0.52 -6.33 -52.56
CA GLN A 41 -0.35 -4.96 -53.04
C GLN A 41 0.84 -4.32 -52.28
N GLY A 42 1.92 -4.00 -53.05
CA GLY A 42 3.05 -3.25 -52.50
C GLY A 42 4.46 -3.77 -52.83
N GLU A 43 4.63 -5.04 -53.24
CA GLU A 43 5.96 -5.57 -53.64
C GLU A 43 6.08 -5.79 -55.14
N SER A 44 5.60 -4.86 -55.95
CA SER A 44 6.01 -4.79 -57.36
C SER A 44 7.26 -3.91 -57.46
N ARG A 45 8.46 -4.48 -57.40
CA ARG A 45 9.58 -3.91 -58.10
C ARG A 45 9.25 -4.07 -59.59
N GLU A 46 8.76 -3.00 -60.20
CA GLU A 46 8.66 -2.90 -61.64
C GLU A 46 10.08 -2.96 -62.18
N LEU A 47 10.44 -4.12 -62.73
CA LEU A 47 11.54 -4.18 -63.66
C LEU A 47 11.08 -3.52 -64.99
N GLU A 48 11.94 -2.77 -65.62
CA GLU A 48 11.71 -2.24 -66.98
C GLU A 48 11.15 -3.34 -67.85
N GLY A 49 9.84 -3.31 -68.20
CA GLY A 49 9.15 -4.34 -68.97
C GLY A 49 7.86 -4.90 -68.35
N GLY A 50 7.38 -4.43 -67.18
CA GLY A 50 6.03 -4.73 -66.70
C GLY A 50 5.76 -6.18 -66.23
N ARG A 51 6.79 -7.02 -66.01
CA ARG A 51 6.61 -8.40 -65.51
C ARG A 51 6.65 -8.49 -64.00
N LYS A 52 5.56 -8.97 -63.41
CA LYS A 52 5.47 -9.19 -61.93
C LYS A 52 6.29 -10.42 -61.56
N ASN A 53 7.25 -10.28 -60.62
CA ASN A 53 8.02 -11.39 -60.09
C ASN A 53 7.16 -12.19 -59.11
N VAL A 54 6.65 -13.35 -59.51
CA VAL A 54 5.87 -14.24 -58.67
C VAL A 54 6.69 -15.49 -58.38
N LEU A 55 7.01 -15.71 -57.11
CA LEU A 55 7.68 -16.93 -56.68
C LEU A 55 6.73 -18.14 -56.68
N CYS A 56 7.23 -19.32 -57.13
CA CYS A 56 6.51 -20.56 -56.90
C CYS A 56 6.40 -20.86 -55.41
N ASN A 57 5.44 -21.73 -55.01
CA ASN A 57 5.21 -22.01 -53.58
C ASN A 57 6.47 -22.52 -52.88
N ARG A 58 7.31 -23.34 -53.52
CA ARG A 58 8.57 -23.82 -52.95
C ARG A 58 9.51 -22.66 -52.62
N CYS A 59 9.86 -21.84 -53.59
CA CYS A 59 10.77 -20.71 -53.40
C CYS A 59 10.17 -19.61 -52.50
N TYR A 60 8.84 -19.50 -52.46
CA TYR A 60 8.16 -18.60 -51.52
C TYR A 60 8.36 -19.08 -50.07
N PHE A 61 8.05 -20.36 -49.79
CA PHE A 61 8.18 -20.89 -48.41
C PHE A 61 9.63 -21.11 -48.00
N ASP A 62 10.59 -21.27 -48.92
CA ASP A 62 12.02 -21.31 -48.60
C ASP A 62 12.57 -19.96 -48.05
N GLN A 63 11.89 -18.85 -48.37
CA GLN A 63 12.26 -17.48 -47.94
C GLN A 63 11.19 -16.84 -47.04
N PHE A 64 10.16 -17.61 -46.71
CA PHE A 64 9.00 -17.09 -45.97
C PHE A 64 9.31 -16.96 -44.49
N GLU A 65 9.09 -15.75 -43.96
CA GLU A 65 9.04 -15.46 -42.53
C GLU A 65 7.62 -15.03 -42.21
N LEU A 66 6.97 -15.76 -41.29
CA LEU A 66 5.61 -15.46 -40.82
C LEU A 66 5.55 -14.12 -40.10
N VAL A 67 6.56 -13.88 -39.25
CA VAL A 67 6.68 -12.69 -38.46
C VAL A 67 8.12 -12.16 -38.41
N LYS A 68 8.25 -10.85 -38.33
CA LYS A 68 9.49 -10.19 -37.92
C LYS A 68 9.30 -9.67 -36.52
N LEU A 69 10.25 -9.97 -35.67
CA LEU A 69 10.17 -9.65 -34.24
C LEU A 69 11.51 -9.09 -33.77
N ASN A 70 11.45 -8.13 -32.88
CA ASN A 70 12.64 -7.70 -32.15
C ASN A 70 13.04 -8.76 -31.12
N GLU A 71 14.14 -9.46 -31.35
CA GLU A 71 14.60 -10.58 -30.52
C GLU A 71 15.24 -10.13 -29.19
N ASN A 72 15.35 -8.82 -28.94
CA ASN A 72 15.94 -8.28 -27.72
C ASN A 72 15.00 -7.29 -27.04
N GLY A 73 14.81 -7.49 -25.74
CA GLY A 73 14.03 -6.61 -24.90
C GLY A 73 14.71 -6.33 -23.55
N SER A 74 14.15 -5.40 -22.79
CA SER A 74 14.61 -5.17 -21.41
C SER A 74 13.46 -4.79 -20.49
N ILE A 75 13.48 -5.32 -19.27
CA ILE A 75 12.54 -4.97 -18.19
C ILE A 75 13.33 -4.42 -17.03
N GLN A 76 12.91 -3.26 -16.52
CA GLN A 76 13.51 -2.67 -15.33
C GLN A 76 12.70 -3.07 -14.08
N ILE A 77 13.38 -3.68 -13.11
CA ILE A 77 12.79 -4.14 -11.85
C ILE A 77 13.53 -3.48 -10.68
N CYS A 78 12.76 -2.96 -9.72
CA CYS A 78 13.36 -2.37 -8.53
C CYS A 78 14.03 -3.45 -7.66
N SER A 79 15.32 -3.25 -7.34
CA SER A 79 16.08 -4.17 -6.49
C SER A 79 15.61 -4.24 -5.03
N VAL A 80 14.75 -3.30 -4.59
CA VAL A 80 14.31 -3.18 -3.20
C VAL A 80 12.85 -3.62 -3.00
N CYS A 81 11.94 -3.20 -3.87
CA CYS A 81 10.49 -3.45 -3.70
C CYS A 81 9.87 -4.25 -4.85
N GLU A 82 10.70 -4.70 -5.81
CA GLU A 82 10.30 -5.47 -7.00
C GLU A 82 9.26 -4.77 -7.91
N ALA A 83 9.07 -3.47 -7.73
CA ALA A 83 8.26 -2.69 -8.66
C ALA A 83 8.86 -2.75 -10.06
N ILE A 84 8.01 -2.74 -11.08
CA ILE A 84 8.38 -2.85 -12.48
C ILE A 84 8.18 -1.50 -13.16
N CYS A 85 9.11 -1.10 -14.02
CA CYS A 85 9.00 0.13 -14.82
C CYS A 85 8.22 -0.16 -16.10
N ARG A 86 7.02 0.43 -16.27
CA ARG A 86 6.19 0.36 -17.47
C ARG A 86 6.02 1.75 -18.05
N LYS A 87 6.41 1.96 -19.30
CA LYS A 87 6.30 3.27 -19.99
C LYS A 87 6.85 4.43 -19.14
N ASN A 88 8.06 4.26 -18.60
CA ASN A 88 8.75 5.22 -17.71
C ASN A 88 8.05 5.51 -16.37
N LYS A 89 7.12 4.67 -15.95
CA LYS A 89 6.47 4.77 -14.64
C LYS A 89 6.66 3.48 -13.85
N TRP A 90 7.06 3.60 -12.60
CA TRP A 90 7.16 2.47 -11.70
C TRP A 90 5.78 2.05 -11.21
N VAL A 91 5.42 0.78 -11.35
CA VAL A 91 4.19 0.17 -10.85
C VAL A 91 4.51 -0.96 -9.89
N ASP A 92 3.67 -1.17 -8.87
CA ASP A 92 3.88 -2.29 -7.95
C ASP A 92 3.63 -3.61 -8.67
N LYS A 93 4.49 -4.60 -8.38
CA LYS A 93 4.36 -5.95 -8.93
C LYS A 93 3.01 -6.55 -8.51
N LYS A 94 2.26 -7.04 -9.50
CA LYS A 94 1.03 -7.79 -9.36
C LYS A 94 1.17 -9.10 -10.11
N GLU A 95 0.40 -10.09 -9.73
CA GLU A 95 0.32 -11.36 -10.46
C GLU A 95 -0.11 -11.10 -11.91
N GLY A 96 0.59 -11.71 -12.87
CA GLY A 96 0.34 -11.55 -14.31
C GLY A 96 0.86 -10.26 -14.95
N LEU A 97 1.42 -9.31 -14.17
CA LEU A 97 1.91 -8.03 -14.72
C LEU A 97 3.14 -8.21 -15.62
N GLU A 98 4.03 -9.14 -15.28
CA GLU A 98 5.22 -9.43 -16.07
C GLU A 98 4.82 -10.01 -17.44
N GLU A 99 3.90 -10.97 -17.43
CA GLU A 99 3.35 -11.58 -18.65
C GLU A 99 2.61 -10.56 -19.51
N GLU A 100 1.81 -9.68 -18.92
CA GLU A 100 1.11 -8.61 -19.63
C GLU A 100 2.10 -7.65 -20.31
N MET A 101 3.16 -7.25 -19.61
CA MET A 101 4.19 -6.35 -20.16
C MET A 101 5.00 -7.01 -21.28
N ILE A 102 5.30 -8.30 -21.14
CA ILE A 102 5.99 -9.07 -22.19
C ILE A 102 5.11 -9.18 -23.43
N SER A 103 3.82 -9.50 -23.24
CA SER A 103 2.86 -9.53 -24.35
C SER A 103 2.79 -8.19 -25.08
N GLU A 104 2.64 -7.07 -24.35
CA GLU A 104 2.66 -5.73 -24.97
C GLU A 104 3.95 -5.44 -25.74
N MET A 105 5.10 -5.79 -25.16
CA MET A 105 6.40 -5.55 -25.80
C MET A 105 6.57 -6.36 -27.09
N ILE A 106 6.10 -7.61 -27.10
CA ILE A 106 6.10 -8.46 -28.29
C ILE A 106 5.16 -7.88 -29.34
N GLU A 107 3.93 -7.50 -28.96
CA GLU A 107 2.93 -6.92 -29.88
C GLU A 107 3.39 -5.60 -30.50
N GLU A 108 4.05 -4.73 -29.71
CA GLU A 108 4.60 -3.46 -30.20
C GLU A 108 5.75 -3.67 -31.23
N GLY A 109 6.50 -4.77 -31.11
CA GLY A 109 7.61 -5.11 -31.98
C GLY A 109 7.28 -6.11 -33.11
N LEU A 110 6.02 -6.55 -33.19
CA LEU A 110 5.59 -7.61 -34.11
C LEU A 110 5.16 -7.03 -35.44
N GLU A 111 5.88 -7.40 -36.51
CA GLU A 111 5.49 -7.14 -37.90
C GLU A 111 5.04 -8.47 -38.54
N ILE A 112 3.77 -8.52 -38.98
CA ILE A 112 3.19 -9.70 -39.62
C ILE A 112 3.33 -9.55 -41.11
N GLN A 113 3.72 -10.63 -41.81
CA GLN A 113 3.81 -10.66 -43.27
C GLN A 113 2.42 -10.43 -43.90
N ARG A 114 2.34 -9.56 -44.94
CA ARG A 114 1.08 -9.01 -45.45
C ARG A 114 0.08 -10.03 -46.02
N ASP A 115 0.53 -11.19 -46.48
CA ASP A 115 -0.29 -12.24 -47.06
C ASP A 115 -0.68 -13.34 -46.11
N VAL A 116 -0.42 -13.15 -44.81
CA VAL A 116 -0.83 -14.06 -43.72
C VAL A 116 -2.25 -13.75 -43.27
N LYS A 117 -3.01 -14.83 -43.05
CA LYS A 117 -4.37 -14.78 -42.46
C LYS A 117 -4.46 -15.66 -41.24
N ASP A 118 -5.48 -15.41 -40.41
CA ASP A 118 -5.83 -16.22 -39.24
C ASP A 118 -4.62 -16.41 -38.31
N ILE A 119 -3.86 -15.33 -38.03
CA ILE A 119 -2.70 -15.41 -37.15
C ILE A 119 -3.16 -15.53 -35.69
N SER A 120 -2.56 -16.47 -34.97
CA SER A 120 -2.61 -16.61 -33.52
C SER A 120 -1.20 -16.80 -32.98
N TRP A 121 -0.97 -16.41 -31.75
CA TRP A 121 0.32 -16.59 -31.12
C TRP A 121 0.18 -16.78 -29.61
N GLY A 122 1.20 -17.41 -29.03
CA GLY A 122 1.34 -17.61 -27.61
C GLY A 122 2.81 -17.60 -27.21
N PHE A 123 3.07 -17.52 -25.92
CA PHE A 123 4.44 -17.56 -25.43
C PHE A 123 4.55 -18.32 -24.11
N SER A 124 5.75 -18.78 -23.81
CA SER A 124 6.15 -19.33 -22.52
C SER A 124 7.43 -18.68 -22.02
N LEU A 125 7.55 -18.55 -20.71
CA LEU A 125 8.70 -17.90 -20.06
C LEU A 125 9.67 -18.95 -19.53
N GLU A 126 10.95 -18.75 -19.79
CA GLU A 126 12.05 -19.55 -19.28
C GLU A 126 13.11 -18.63 -18.65
N ASN A 127 13.31 -18.74 -17.35
CA ASN A 127 14.35 -17.99 -16.65
C ASN A 127 15.70 -18.69 -16.82
N ILE A 128 16.61 -18.08 -17.54
CA ILE A 128 17.97 -18.60 -17.77
C ILE A 128 18.83 -18.29 -16.54
N ASP A 129 18.80 -17.05 -16.09
CA ASP A 129 19.50 -16.61 -14.88
C ASP A 129 18.78 -15.45 -14.18
N LYS A 130 19.42 -14.79 -13.20
CA LYS A 130 18.87 -13.64 -12.48
C LYS A 130 18.77 -12.35 -13.33
N LYS A 131 19.38 -12.32 -14.52
CA LYS A 131 19.50 -11.15 -15.38
C LYS A 131 18.89 -11.35 -16.75
N THR A 132 18.63 -12.60 -17.16
CA THR A 132 18.18 -12.95 -18.48
C THR A 132 17.00 -13.91 -18.42
N MET A 133 15.98 -13.60 -19.20
CA MET A 133 14.79 -14.43 -19.40
C MET A 133 14.64 -14.68 -20.91
N HIS A 134 14.34 -15.92 -21.30
CA HIS A 134 13.93 -16.25 -22.66
C HIS A 134 12.40 -16.34 -22.74
N VAL A 135 11.84 -15.70 -23.72
CA VAL A 135 10.43 -15.79 -24.07
C VAL A 135 10.34 -16.62 -25.35
N ASN A 136 9.87 -17.85 -25.20
CA ASN A 136 9.64 -18.75 -26.32
C ASN A 136 8.27 -18.43 -26.94
N CYS A 137 8.26 -17.77 -28.08
CA CYS A 137 7.05 -17.39 -28.81
C CYS A 137 6.75 -18.42 -29.90
N GLU A 138 5.49 -18.79 -30.05
CA GLU A 138 4.98 -19.65 -31.11
C GLU A 138 3.88 -18.90 -31.86
N PHE A 139 4.07 -18.74 -33.16
CA PHE A 139 3.17 -18.03 -34.07
C PHE A 139 2.56 -19.04 -35.05
N GLU A 140 1.25 -19.03 -35.20
CA GLU A 140 0.51 -19.87 -36.11
C GLU A 140 -0.28 -18.98 -37.09
N GLY A 141 -0.29 -19.31 -38.35
CA GLY A 141 -1.02 -18.53 -39.34
C GLY A 141 -1.19 -19.29 -40.67
N LYS A 142 -1.97 -18.72 -41.58
CA LYS A 142 -2.16 -19.27 -42.94
C LYS A 142 -1.57 -18.38 -43.97
N ALA A 143 -0.58 -18.91 -44.72
CA ALA A 143 0.02 -18.26 -45.89
C ALA A 143 -0.26 -19.09 -47.12
N ARG A 144 -0.79 -18.48 -48.18
CA ARG A 144 -1.17 -19.16 -49.44
C ARG A 144 -1.98 -20.45 -49.28
N GLY A 145 -2.87 -20.47 -48.24
CA GLY A 145 -3.73 -21.61 -47.93
C GLY A 145 -3.05 -22.75 -47.17
N ARG A 146 -1.79 -22.63 -46.77
CA ARG A 146 -1.07 -23.58 -45.91
C ARG A 146 -0.96 -23.05 -44.51
N GLU A 147 -1.07 -23.92 -43.53
CA GLU A 147 -0.75 -23.63 -42.14
C GLU A 147 0.76 -23.54 -41.96
N VAL A 148 1.23 -22.51 -41.32
CA VAL A 148 2.62 -22.25 -41.00
C VAL A 148 2.74 -21.98 -39.52
N VAL A 149 3.71 -22.65 -38.90
CA VAL A 149 4.05 -22.45 -37.48
C VAL A 149 5.49 -21.97 -37.43
N GLU A 150 5.72 -20.89 -36.71
CA GLU A 150 7.06 -20.32 -36.56
C GLU A 150 7.36 -20.09 -35.08
N LYS A 151 8.54 -20.52 -34.62
CA LYS A 151 9.01 -20.34 -33.26
C LYS A 151 10.11 -19.30 -33.24
N ARG A 152 10.00 -18.36 -32.33
CA ARG A 152 10.99 -17.31 -32.08
C ARG A 152 11.33 -17.26 -30.60
N ILE A 153 12.57 -16.90 -30.31
CA ILE A 153 13.02 -16.68 -28.92
C ILE A 153 13.37 -15.21 -28.78
N VAL A 154 12.76 -14.57 -27.81
CA VAL A 154 13.07 -13.17 -27.43
C VAL A 154 13.89 -13.21 -26.14
N GLU A 155 15.08 -12.63 -26.18
CA GLU A 155 15.92 -12.46 -25.00
C GLU A 155 15.54 -11.18 -24.27
N ILE A 156 15.07 -11.30 -23.02
CA ILE A 156 14.74 -10.16 -22.17
C ILE A 156 15.78 -9.99 -21.06
N LYS A 157 16.43 -8.83 -21.07
CA LYS A 157 17.38 -8.44 -20.01
C LYS A 157 16.64 -7.83 -18.82
N ILE A 158 16.87 -8.40 -17.64
CA ILE A 158 16.33 -7.88 -16.38
C ILE A 158 17.34 -6.88 -15.80
N VAL A 159 17.01 -5.60 -15.93
CA VAL A 159 17.81 -4.50 -15.37
C VAL A 159 17.32 -4.18 -13.97
N ARG A 160 18.20 -4.32 -12.98
CA ARG A 160 17.86 -4.02 -11.58
C ARG A 160 18.31 -2.62 -11.20
N GLU A 161 17.33 -1.76 -10.92
CA GLU A 161 17.54 -0.39 -10.51
C GLU A 161 16.74 -0.07 -9.25
N ILE A 162 17.04 1.05 -8.60
CA ILE A 162 16.26 1.51 -7.44
C ILE A 162 15.19 2.48 -7.95
N CYS A 163 13.90 2.14 -7.74
CA CYS A 163 12.79 3.00 -8.13
C CYS A 163 12.81 4.34 -7.36
N ASP A 164 12.08 5.31 -7.87
CA ASP A 164 11.95 6.67 -7.30
C ASP A 164 11.48 6.66 -5.83
N ILE A 165 10.52 5.80 -5.48
CA ILE A 165 10.00 5.67 -4.11
C ILE A 165 11.07 5.10 -3.17
N CYS A 166 11.75 4.03 -3.58
CA CYS A 166 12.80 3.44 -2.75
C CYS A 166 13.98 4.40 -2.58
N ARG A 167 14.32 5.18 -3.60
CA ARG A 167 15.33 6.25 -3.53
C ARG A 167 14.92 7.34 -2.54
N LYS A 168 13.65 7.79 -2.59
CA LYS A 168 13.11 8.75 -1.63
C LYS A 168 13.15 8.21 -0.20
N LYS A 169 12.74 6.94 0.01
CA LYS A 169 12.77 6.30 1.34
C LYS A 169 14.19 6.20 1.89
N SER A 170 15.13 5.69 1.11
CA SER A 170 16.53 5.57 1.54
C SER A 170 17.20 6.92 1.79
N GLY A 171 16.83 7.95 1.02
CA GLY A 171 17.28 9.34 1.24
C GLY A 171 16.58 10.08 2.38
N GLY A 172 15.64 9.41 3.10
CA GLY A 172 14.94 10.03 4.22
C GLY A 172 14.00 11.17 3.83
N TYR A 173 13.53 11.19 2.57
CA TYR A 173 12.63 12.22 2.08
C TYR A 173 11.32 12.26 2.87
N TYR A 174 10.86 13.47 3.20
CA TYR A 174 9.54 13.73 3.77
C TYR A 174 9.08 15.14 3.42
N SER A 175 7.78 15.29 3.18
CA SER A 175 7.13 16.59 2.91
C SER A 175 6.38 17.13 4.12
N GLY A 176 6.12 16.29 5.11
CA GLY A 176 5.42 16.68 6.33
C GLY A 176 5.75 15.79 7.52
N GLU A 177 5.33 16.22 8.70
CA GLU A 177 5.57 15.55 9.96
C GLU A 177 4.30 15.56 10.82
N ILE A 178 3.97 14.42 11.42
CA ILE A 178 2.88 14.31 12.38
C ILE A 178 3.51 14.22 13.77
N GLN A 179 3.24 15.19 14.60
CA GLN A 179 3.75 15.29 15.97
C GLN A 179 2.66 14.81 16.92
N ILE A 180 2.88 13.65 17.54
CA ILE A 180 1.95 13.09 18.53
C ILE A 180 2.38 13.57 19.90
N ARG A 181 1.52 14.35 20.53
CA ARG A 181 1.66 14.88 21.89
C ARG A 181 0.39 14.62 22.68
N ALA A 182 0.42 14.80 23.98
CA ALA A 182 -0.78 14.77 24.82
C ALA A 182 -0.91 16.05 25.65
N SER A 183 -2.13 16.40 26.00
CA SER A 183 -2.41 17.56 26.83
C SER A 183 -2.00 17.29 28.28
N SER A 184 -1.17 18.17 28.87
CA SER A 184 -0.75 18.10 30.28
C SER A 184 -0.09 16.78 30.73
N ARG A 185 0.30 15.91 29.78
CA ARG A 185 0.99 14.64 30.06
C ARG A 185 1.83 14.22 28.86
N LYS A 186 2.56 13.13 28.98
CA LYS A 186 3.20 12.45 27.84
C LYS A 186 2.28 11.38 27.28
N PRO A 187 2.28 11.11 25.96
CA PRO A 187 1.59 9.96 25.41
C PRO A 187 2.12 8.67 26.03
N THR A 188 1.22 7.76 26.37
CA THR A 188 1.58 6.42 26.86
C THR A 188 2.23 5.59 25.77
N LYS A 189 2.91 4.50 26.15
CA LYS A 189 3.50 3.57 25.19
C LYS A 189 2.44 2.94 24.26
N VAL A 190 1.27 2.65 24.82
CA VAL A 190 0.13 2.10 24.06
C VAL A 190 -0.35 3.10 23.01
N GLU A 191 -0.55 4.36 23.39
CA GLU A 191 -0.97 5.41 22.45
C GLU A 191 0.06 5.67 21.36
N LYS A 192 1.36 5.68 21.68
CA LYS A 192 2.41 5.81 20.70
C LYS A 192 2.40 4.66 19.69
N ASN A 193 2.36 3.41 20.17
CA ASN A 193 2.34 2.23 19.33
C ASN A 193 1.09 2.22 18.44
N ARG A 194 -0.08 2.52 19.02
CA ARG A 194 -1.32 2.56 18.26
C ARG A 194 -1.32 3.64 17.18
N SER A 195 -0.75 4.83 17.49
CA SER A 195 -0.58 5.89 16.50
C SER A 195 0.33 5.45 15.32
N ILE A 196 1.37 4.66 15.60
CA ILE A 196 2.26 4.09 14.57
C ILE A 196 1.52 3.05 13.72
N GLU A 197 0.75 2.17 14.34
CA GLU A 197 -0.08 1.18 13.63
C GLU A 197 -1.07 1.85 12.69
N ILE A 198 -1.84 2.83 13.20
CA ILE A 198 -2.79 3.62 12.40
C ILE A 198 -2.07 4.27 11.20
N ALA A 199 -0.90 4.85 11.43
CA ALA A 199 -0.14 5.51 10.36
C ALA A 199 0.27 4.53 9.26
N ASN A 200 0.75 3.34 9.63
CA ASN A 200 1.13 2.29 8.68
C ASN A 200 -0.09 1.71 7.95
N ASP A 201 -1.20 1.49 8.65
CA ASP A 201 -2.44 0.96 8.08
C ASP A 201 -3.03 1.93 7.03
N VAL A 202 -3.04 3.23 7.34
CA VAL A 202 -3.49 4.25 6.40
C VAL A 202 -2.58 4.31 5.18
N ALA A 203 -1.26 4.29 5.37
CA ALA A 203 -0.29 4.30 4.27
C ALA A 203 -0.42 3.05 3.38
N ASN A 204 -0.57 1.85 3.99
CA ASN A 204 -0.75 0.61 3.25
C ASN A 204 -2.06 0.59 2.45
N ARG A 205 -3.18 1.03 3.03
CA ARG A 205 -4.46 1.17 2.31
C ARG A 205 -4.33 2.11 1.11
N ARG A 206 -3.63 3.22 1.25
CA ARG A 206 -3.38 4.17 0.16
C ARG A 206 -2.54 3.53 -0.95
N LYS A 207 -1.50 2.78 -0.59
CA LYS A 207 -0.69 2.03 -1.54
C LYS A 207 -1.52 1.03 -2.34
N LEU A 208 -2.41 0.27 -1.69
CA LEU A 208 -3.32 -0.67 -2.36
C LEU A 208 -4.29 0.01 -3.35
N LEU A 209 -4.64 1.27 -3.09
CA LEU A 209 -5.44 2.12 -4.00
C LEU A 209 -4.62 2.74 -5.15
N GLY A 210 -3.32 2.43 -5.25
CA GLY A 210 -2.45 2.91 -6.32
C GLY A 210 -1.62 4.15 -5.98
N ASP A 211 -1.77 4.71 -4.79
CA ASP A 211 -1.01 5.89 -4.35
C ASP A 211 0.38 5.50 -3.82
N ARG A 212 1.26 5.07 -4.71
CA ARG A 212 2.63 4.65 -4.35
C ARG A 212 3.45 5.72 -3.64
N ASN A 213 3.16 6.99 -3.87
CA ASN A 213 3.87 8.11 -3.24
C ASN A 213 3.54 8.28 -1.76
N ASP A 214 2.48 7.64 -1.24
CA ASP A 214 2.05 7.76 0.14
C ASP A 214 2.75 6.71 1.02
N PHE A 215 3.77 7.13 1.77
CA PHE A 215 4.50 6.26 2.69
C PHE A 215 4.96 7.00 3.96
N VAL A 216 5.14 6.25 5.03
CA VAL A 216 5.81 6.71 6.24
C VAL A 216 7.32 6.58 6.02
N SER A 217 8.03 7.70 6.12
CA SER A 217 9.47 7.75 5.87
C SER A 217 10.29 7.35 7.10
N LYS A 218 9.96 7.92 8.26
CA LYS A 218 10.68 7.67 9.51
C LYS A 218 9.79 7.97 10.72
N ILE A 219 10.01 7.24 11.80
CA ILE A 219 9.43 7.49 13.10
C ILE A 219 10.57 7.90 14.03
N VAL A 220 10.39 9.03 14.73
CA VAL A 220 11.40 9.60 15.63
C VAL A 220 10.80 9.74 17.01
N GLU A 221 11.41 9.10 17.99
CA GLU A 221 11.00 9.24 19.37
C GLU A 221 11.54 10.56 19.97
N LYS A 222 10.68 11.26 20.71
CA LYS A 222 10.99 12.52 21.38
C LYS A 222 10.65 12.44 22.87
N LYS A 223 11.20 13.36 23.66
CA LYS A 223 10.88 13.42 25.11
C LYS A 223 9.39 13.62 25.38
N GLU A 224 8.71 14.36 24.51
CA GLU A 224 7.29 14.72 24.66
C GLU A 224 6.33 13.83 23.86
N GLY A 225 6.82 12.85 23.09
CA GLY A 225 6.00 11.98 22.27
C GLY A 225 6.74 11.34 21.11
N ILE A 226 6.10 11.23 19.95
CA ILE A 226 6.70 10.73 18.72
C ILE A 226 6.43 11.67 17.55
N ASP A 227 7.34 11.68 16.59
CA ASP A 227 7.20 12.39 15.31
C ASP A 227 7.20 11.36 14.18
N ILE A 228 6.17 11.38 13.34
CA ILE A 228 6.01 10.48 12.19
C ILE A 228 6.22 11.30 10.92
N ARG A 229 7.32 11.06 10.21
CA ARG A 229 7.63 11.71 8.94
C ARG A 229 6.91 11.05 7.79
N ILE A 230 6.26 11.83 6.96
CA ILE A 230 5.37 11.39 5.88
C ILE A 230 5.78 11.98 4.55
N SER A 231 5.52 11.23 3.49
CA SER A 231 5.92 11.61 2.13
C SER A 231 5.02 12.64 1.48
N THR A 232 3.73 12.70 1.85
CA THR A 232 2.75 13.64 1.26
C THR A 232 1.88 14.28 2.33
N SER A 233 1.44 15.53 2.08
CA SER A 233 0.52 16.23 2.98
C SER A 233 -0.86 15.56 3.06
N LYS A 234 -1.35 14.99 1.94
CA LYS A 234 -2.61 14.24 1.91
C LYS A 234 -2.59 13.03 2.85
N LEU A 235 -1.46 12.32 2.88
CA LEU A 235 -1.26 11.21 3.81
C LEU A 235 -1.27 11.71 5.26
N GLY A 236 -0.58 12.81 5.55
CA GLY A 236 -0.54 13.41 6.88
C GLY A 236 -1.90 13.80 7.42
N GLN A 237 -2.70 14.45 6.61
CA GLN A 237 -4.06 14.82 6.98
C GLN A 237 -4.92 13.59 7.32
N LYS A 238 -4.85 12.53 6.48
CA LYS A 238 -5.61 11.30 6.72
C LYS A 238 -5.18 10.57 7.98
N ILE A 239 -3.86 10.41 8.18
CA ILE A 239 -3.31 9.76 9.38
C ILE A 239 -3.73 10.54 10.63
N SER A 240 -3.52 11.86 10.65
CA SER A 240 -3.86 12.70 11.80
C SER A 240 -5.34 12.62 12.15
N LYS A 241 -6.21 12.62 11.15
CA LYS A 241 -7.65 12.46 11.34
C LYS A 241 -7.99 11.08 11.93
N SER A 242 -7.45 9.99 11.36
CA SER A 242 -7.70 8.64 11.87
C SER A 242 -7.19 8.44 13.31
N ILE A 243 -6.07 9.06 13.68
CA ILE A 243 -5.57 9.01 15.06
C ILE A 243 -6.56 9.70 16.02
N VAL A 244 -7.06 10.88 15.65
CA VAL A 244 -8.02 11.61 16.48
C VAL A 244 -9.38 10.91 16.54
N GLU A 245 -9.81 10.29 15.45
CA GLU A 245 -11.06 9.49 15.44
C GLU A 245 -10.99 8.29 16.39
N GLU A 246 -9.82 7.67 16.56
CA GLU A 246 -9.66 6.48 17.39
C GLU A 246 -9.21 6.80 18.84
N LEU A 247 -8.22 7.68 18.99
CA LEU A 247 -7.62 7.98 20.29
C LEU A 247 -8.17 9.28 20.93
N GLY A 248 -9.01 10.00 20.22
CA GLY A 248 -9.52 11.30 20.65
C GLY A 248 -8.50 12.43 20.52
N GLY A 249 -8.90 13.62 20.93
CA GLY A 249 -8.05 14.81 20.94
C GLY A 249 -8.32 15.77 19.78
N SER A 250 -7.30 16.51 19.36
CA SER A 250 -7.42 17.53 18.31
C SER A 250 -6.21 17.54 17.38
N VAL A 251 -6.41 18.06 16.15
CA VAL A 251 -5.34 18.30 15.19
C VAL A 251 -5.20 19.79 14.94
N SER A 252 -3.99 20.29 14.97
CA SER A 252 -3.64 21.61 14.44
C SER A 252 -2.55 21.47 13.38
N THR A 253 -2.54 22.36 12.39
CA THR A 253 -1.58 22.37 11.30
C THR A 253 -0.78 23.65 11.30
N SER A 254 0.52 23.52 10.98
CA SER A 254 1.41 24.65 10.72
C SER A 254 2.23 24.38 9.47
N GLU A 255 2.56 25.43 8.75
CA GLU A 255 3.35 25.37 7.52
C GLU A 255 4.67 26.12 7.72
N THR A 256 5.76 25.51 7.29
CA THR A 256 7.08 26.13 7.30
C THR A 256 7.62 26.18 5.88
N LEU A 257 8.01 27.36 5.41
CA LEU A 257 8.65 27.53 4.12
C LEU A 257 9.98 26.78 4.13
N LEU A 258 10.17 25.86 3.19
CA LEU A 258 11.37 25.07 3.06
C LEU A 258 12.35 25.64 2.02
N SER A 259 11.84 25.94 0.83
CA SER A 259 12.59 26.43 -0.33
C SER A 259 11.63 26.97 -1.39
N GLU A 260 12.21 27.48 -2.47
CA GLU A 260 11.49 27.78 -3.72
C GLU A 260 11.99 26.84 -4.81
N ASP A 261 11.11 26.39 -5.69
CA ASP A 261 11.47 25.59 -6.85
C ASP A 261 12.08 26.47 -7.96
N ARG A 262 12.48 25.84 -9.09
CA ARG A 262 13.08 26.57 -10.23
C ARG A 262 12.10 27.54 -10.91
N ASP A 263 10.81 27.32 -10.73
CA ASP A 263 9.73 28.13 -11.30
C ASP A 263 9.24 29.23 -10.32
N GLY A 264 9.90 29.38 -9.16
CA GLY A 264 9.57 30.37 -8.14
C GLY A 264 8.42 29.98 -7.21
N ASN A 265 7.92 28.72 -7.30
CA ASN A 265 6.87 28.26 -6.39
C ASN A 265 7.46 27.93 -5.02
N ARG A 266 6.80 28.38 -3.98
CA ARG A 266 7.21 28.11 -2.60
C ARG A 266 6.87 26.71 -2.18
N ILE A 267 7.87 25.98 -1.70
CA ILE A 267 7.73 24.62 -1.18
C ILE A 267 7.59 24.69 0.34
N TYR A 268 6.49 24.21 0.87
CA TYR A 268 6.21 24.19 2.31
C TYR A 268 6.33 22.78 2.87
N ARG A 269 6.80 22.70 4.11
CA ARG A 269 6.70 21.51 4.94
C ARG A 269 5.56 21.69 5.93
N ILE A 270 4.64 20.73 5.99
CA ILE A 270 3.47 20.79 6.85
C ILE A 270 3.71 19.95 8.10
N ALA A 271 3.52 20.56 9.27
CA ALA A 271 3.50 19.86 10.53
C ALA A 271 2.04 19.72 11.03
N TYR A 272 1.65 18.51 11.36
CA TYR A 272 0.37 18.16 11.97
C TYR A 272 0.60 17.87 13.43
N LEU A 273 0.18 18.74 14.32
CA LEU A 273 0.21 18.49 15.74
C LEU A 273 -1.07 17.78 16.18
N VAL A 274 -0.98 16.50 16.47
CA VAL A 274 -2.03 15.71 17.10
C VAL A 274 -1.86 15.80 18.60
N ARG A 275 -2.83 16.40 19.26
CA ARG A 275 -2.83 16.57 20.72
C ARG A 275 -3.87 15.63 21.34
N LEU A 276 -3.39 14.52 21.87
CA LEU A 276 -4.21 13.50 22.54
C LEU A 276 -4.84 14.05 23.82
N PRO A 277 -5.96 13.48 24.31
CA PRO A 277 -6.64 13.95 25.50
C PRO A 277 -5.76 13.94 26.75
N ALA A 278 -6.05 14.84 27.67
CA ALA A 278 -5.35 14.89 28.96
C ALA A 278 -5.71 13.69 29.85
N ILE A 279 -6.90 13.14 29.67
CA ILE A 279 -7.46 12.01 30.42
C ILE A 279 -7.64 10.83 29.53
N ILE A 280 -7.32 9.63 30.02
CA ILE A 280 -7.55 8.36 29.34
C ILE A 280 -8.38 7.43 30.23
N MET A 281 -8.96 6.41 29.62
CA MET A 281 -9.65 5.34 30.35
C MET A 281 -8.67 4.68 31.36
N GLY A 282 -9.11 4.46 32.59
CA GLY A 282 -8.28 3.95 33.68
C GLY A 282 -7.56 5.04 34.47
N ASP A 283 -7.65 6.31 34.13
CA ASP A 283 -7.15 7.39 34.97
C ASP A 283 -8.07 7.60 36.17
N VAL A 284 -7.46 7.85 37.32
CA VAL A 284 -8.12 8.35 38.51
C VAL A 284 -7.93 9.86 38.55
N ILE A 285 -9.03 10.59 38.55
CA ILE A 285 -9.05 12.06 38.56
C ILE A 285 -9.78 12.57 39.79
N ASP A 286 -9.40 13.77 40.24
CA ASP A 286 -10.11 14.55 41.23
C ASP A 286 -10.66 15.83 40.58
N ILE A 287 -11.94 16.08 40.73
CA ILE A 287 -12.62 17.30 40.27
C ILE A 287 -12.82 18.34 41.35
N ARG A 288 -12.29 18.08 42.56
CA ARG A 288 -12.33 18.96 43.73
C ARG A 288 -13.74 19.39 44.15
N ASP A 289 -14.70 18.47 43.97
CA ASP A 289 -16.09 18.67 44.43
C ASP A 289 -16.36 18.15 45.87
N GLY A 290 -15.32 17.66 46.57
CA GLY A 290 -15.38 17.13 47.91
C GLY A 290 -16.06 15.74 48.02
N ARG A 291 -16.37 15.09 46.88
CA ARG A 291 -17.02 13.78 46.83
C ARG A 291 -16.05 12.63 46.50
N GLY A 292 -14.76 12.91 46.56
CA GLY A 292 -13.69 11.97 46.31
C GLY A 292 -13.38 11.69 44.83
N PRO A 293 -12.27 10.96 44.59
CA PRO A 293 -11.75 10.74 43.24
C PRO A 293 -12.65 9.83 42.40
N ILE A 294 -12.48 9.95 41.09
CA ILE A 294 -13.28 9.27 40.06
C ILE A 294 -12.35 8.42 39.21
N LEU A 295 -12.66 7.13 39.07
CA LEU A 295 -12.02 6.26 38.06
C LEU A 295 -12.74 6.41 36.72
N ILE A 296 -12.02 6.81 35.72
CA ILE A 296 -12.54 7.00 34.35
C ILE A 296 -12.67 5.65 33.64
N LYS A 297 -13.89 5.34 33.18
CA LYS A 297 -14.23 4.12 32.44
C LYS A 297 -14.41 4.37 30.95
N SER A 298 -14.73 5.58 30.53
CA SER A 298 -14.86 5.97 29.13
C SER A 298 -14.53 7.44 28.95
N THR A 299 -13.85 7.75 27.86
CA THR A 299 -13.44 9.12 27.48
C THR A 299 -14.08 9.50 26.14
N GLY A 300 -14.34 10.79 25.97
CA GLY A 300 -14.94 11.42 24.80
C GLY A 300 -15.29 12.85 25.15
N ASP A 301 -16.30 13.43 24.53
CA ASP A 301 -16.83 14.73 24.93
C ASP A 301 -17.43 14.66 26.34
N VAL A 302 -17.92 13.48 26.72
CA VAL A 302 -18.44 13.17 28.04
C VAL A 302 -17.54 12.15 28.71
N LEU A 303 -16.98 12.48 29.85
CA LEU A 303 -16.30 11.55 30.76
C LEU A 303 -17.34 10.72 31.51
N LYS A 304 -17.17 9.40 31.46
CA LYS A 304 -17.95 8.48 32.30
C LYS A 304 -17.03 7.72 33.22
N GLY A 305 -17.43 7.57 34.47
CA GLY A 305 -16.59 6.93 35.46
C GLY A 305 -17.39 6.44 36.66
N ILE A 306 -16.65 6.06 37.70
CA ILE A 306 -17.17 5.62 39.01
C ILE A 306 -16.47 6.43 40.10
N ARG A 307 -17.24 7.01 41.03
CA ARG A 307 -16.70 7.62 42.24
C ARG A 307 -16.15 6.56 43.16
N LEU A 308 -14.92 6.69 43.56
CA LEU A 308 -14.25 5.67 44.38
C LEU A 308 -14.74 5.67 45.84
N ALA A 309 -15.23 6.79 46.35
CA ALA A 309 -15.73 6.90 47.69
C ALA A 309 -17.08 6.19 47.87
N SER A 310 -18.03 6.33 46.92
CA SER A 310 -19.40 5.82 47.07
C SER A 310 -19.69 4.62 46.14
N GLY A 311 -19.01 4.52 45.01
CA GLY A 311 -19.34 3.57 43.96
C GLY A 311 -20.38 4.10 42.96
N GLU A 312 -20.82 5.34 43.06
CA GLU A 312 -21.80 5.95 42.18
C GLU A 312 -21.22 6.20 40.80
N SER A 313 -22.10 6.11 39.77
CA SER A 313 -21.72 6.46 38.42
C SER A 313 -21.53 7.97 38.26
N TYR A 314 -20.47 8.36 37.53
CA TYR A 314 -20.16 9.74 37.21
C TYR A 314 -20.32 10.01 35.73
N LYS A 315 -20.85 11.20 35.38
CA LYS A 315 -20.87 11.76 34.04
C LYS A 315 -20.56 13.25 34.09
N GLY A 316 -19.60 13.73 33.32
CA GLY A 316 -19.22 15.13 33.23
C GLY A 316 -18.68 15.51 31.84
N LEU A 317 -18.76 16.77 31.47
CA LEU A 317 -18.21 17.27 30.21
C LEU A 317 -16.73 17.65 30.39
N VAL A 318 -15.86 17.20 29.51
CA VAL A 318 -14.41 17.49 29.54
C VAL A 318 -14.11 18.99 29.59
N LYS A 319 -14.96 19.81 28.95
CA LYS A 319 -14.75 21.27 28.83
C LYS A 319 -15.11 22.05 30.10
N ASP A 320 -15.99 21.53 30.89
CA ASP A 320 -16.62 22.28 32.03
C ASP A 320 -15.93 22.04 33.35
N GLU A 321 -15.06 21.01 33.42
CA GLU A 321 -14.48 20.60 34.71
C GLU A 321 -12.97 20.84 34.80
N LYS A 322 -12.55 21.50 35.87
CA LYS A 322 -11.16 21.53 36.27
C LYS A 322 -10.84 20.25 37.02
N PHE A 323 -10.06 19.38 36.42
CA PHE A 323 -9.67 18.10 37.03
C PHE A 323 -8.17 18.06 37.30
N ASN A 324 -7.81 17.36 38.34
CA ASN A 324 -6.45 16.96 38.65
C ASN A 324 -6.29 15.46 38.40
N ARG A 325 -5.39 15.07 37.52
CA ARG A 325 -5.06 13.66 37.28
C ARG A 325 -4.17 13.16 38.43
N ILE A 326 -4.67 12.18 39.19
CA ILE A 326 -3.93 11.60 40.29
C ILE A 326 -2.98 10.51 39.76
N GLN A 327 -3.53 9.42 39.23
CA GLN A 327 -2.75 8.24 38.82
C GLN A 327 -3.54 7.41 37.82
N HIS A 328 -2.86 6.57 37.05
CA HIS A 328 -3.50 5.57 36.20
C HIS A 328 -3.60 4.22 36.91
N VAL A 329 -4.67 3.47 36.67
CA VAL A 329 -4.96 2.16 37.29
C VAL A 329 -3.86 1.13 37.16
N SER A 330 -3.03 1.22 36.11
CA SER A 330 -1.86 0.32 35.92
C SER A 330 -0.72 0.57 36.91
N ASN A 331 -0.70 1.72 37.57
CA ASN A 331 0.39 2.15 38.42
C ASN A 331 -0.02 2.16 39.94
N VAL A 332 -1.21 1.66 40.23
CA VAL A 332 -1.69 1.61 41.62
C VAL A 332 -1.19 0.36 42.36
N GLY A 333 -0.94 0.51 43.63
CA GLY A 333 -0.56 -0.60 44.49
C GLY A 333 -1.76 -1.49 44.88
N LYS A 334 -1.46 -2.70 45.35
CA LYS A 334 -2.42 -3.59 45.97
C LYS A 334 -2.21 -3.57 47.48
N THR A 335 -3.29 -3.75 48.25
CA THR A 335 -3.23 -3.93 49.70
C THR A 335 -4.20 -5.00 50.15
N SER A 336 -3.94 -5.56 51.36
CA SER A 336 -4.79 -6.58 51.95
C SER A 336 -5.97 -5.95 52.67
N ILE A 337 -7.12 -6.60 52.58
CA ILE A 337 -8.29 -6.30 53.41
C ILE A 337 -8.10 -6.99 54.73
N VAL A 338 -8.21 -6.24 55.83
CA VAL A 338 -8.09 -6.74 57.19
C VAL A 338 -9.45 -7.27 57.67
N SER A 339 -10.49 -6.48 57.52
CA SER A 339 -11.87 -6.86 57.87
C SER A 339 -12.87 -6.09 56.99
N ILE A 340 -14.06 -6.65 56.86
CA ILE A 340 -15.23 -5.96 56.31
C ILE A 340 -16.23 -5.94 57.45
N ASP A 341 -16.34 -4.78 58.10
CA ASP A 341 -17.05 -4.70 59.39
C ASP A 341 -18.57 -4.65 59.17
N ASP A 342 -19.04 -3.92 58.17
CA ASP A 342 -20.46 -3.80 57.85
C ASP A 342 -20.69 -3.43 56.35
N THR A 343 -21.91 -2.94 56.08
CA THR A 343 -22.28 -2.49 54.73
C THR A 343 -21.57 -1.21 54.31
N TYR A 344 -21.08 -0.41 55.25
CA TYR A 344 -20.59 0.96 55.02
C TYR A 344 -19.10 1.13 55.26
N SER A 345 -18.45 0.24 56.03
CA SER A 345 -17.04 0.35 56.41
C SER A 345 -16.24 -0.93 56.19
N MET A 346 -14.95 -0.77 55.95
CA MET A 346 -13.97 -1.84 55.83
C MET A 346 -12.60 -1.38 56.32
N GLN A 347 -11.79 -2.33 56.76
CA GLN A 347 -10.42 -2.07 57.17
C GLN A 347 -9.46 -2.64 56.14
N ILE A 348 -8.52 -1.83 55.71
CA ILE A 348 -7.41 -2.20 54.81
C ILE A 348 -6.08 -1.81 55.43
N LEU A 349 -4.99 -2.38 54.97
CA LEU A 349 -3.67 -1.89 55.34
C LEU A 349 -3.33 -0.63 54.50
N ASP A 350 -2.86 0.42 55.14
CA ASP A 350 -2.33 1.59 54.44
C ASP A 350 -1.09 1.16 53.60
N PRO A 351 -1.02 1.44 52.31
CA PRO A 351 0.05 0.94 51.42
C PRO A 351 1.45 1.43 51.78
N GLU A 352 1.59 2.51 52.55
CA GLU A 352 2.88 3.07 52.98
C GLU A 352 3.26 2.70 54.40
N SER A 353 2.33 2.86 55.35
CA SER A 353 2.60 2.63 56.77
C SER A 353 2.34 1.19 57.24
N TYR A 354 1.66 0.39 56.40
CA TYR A 354 1.20 -0.98 56.70
C TYR A 354 0.37 -1.10 57.98
N ARG A 355 -0.25 0.00 58.45
CA ARG A 355 -1.16 0.02 59.57
C ARG A 355 -2.61 -0.14 59.14
N PRO A 356 -3.46 -0.80 59.90
CA PRO A 356 -4.88 -0.86 59.61
C PRO A 356 -5.51 0.53 59.62
N ILE A 357 -6.25 0.84 58.55
CA ILE A 357 -7.06 2.05 58.43
C ILE A 357 -8.48 1.69 58.07
N THR A 358 -9.44 2.39 58.64
CA THR A 358 -10.86 2.23 58.32
C THR A 358 -11.24 3.21 57.22
N ILE A 359 -11.86 2.69 56.19
CA ILE A 359 -12.32 3.47 55.02
C ILE A 359 -13.79 3.18 54.74
N ALA A 360 -14.48 4.07 54.03
CA ALA A 360 -15.80 3.80 53.50
C ALA A 360 -15.75 2.61 52.53
N ARG A 361 -16.72 1.69 52.65
CA ARG A 361 -16.87 0.56 51.75
C ARG A 361 -17.66 0.97 50.50
N PRO A 362 -17.06 1.07 49.32
CA PRO A 362 -17.81 1.35 48.10
C PRO A 362 -18.73 0.18 47.71
N THR A 363 -19.82 0.47 47.01
CA THR A 363 -20.84 -0.52 46.63
C THR A 363 -20.32 -1.64 45.73
N PHE A 364 -19.20 -1.44 45.04
CA PHE A 364 -18.59 -2.43 44.15
C PHE A 364 -17.68 -3.46 44.87
N ILE A 365 -17.47 -3.32 46.19
CA ILE A 365 -16.65 -4.25 46.97
C ILE A 365 -17.52 -5.38 47.54
N GLY A 366 -17.30 -6.60 47.02
CA GLY A 366 -17.95 -7.81 47.53
C GLY A 366 -17.37 -8.30 48.88
N PRO A 367 -18.08 -9.22 49.57
CA PRO A 367 -17.71 -9.65 50.92
C PRO A 367 -16.47 -10.59 50.98
N ASN A 368 -16.08 -11.20 49.87
CA ASN A 368 -15.09 -12.30 49.88
C ASN A 368 -13.72 -11.88 49.32
N LEU A 369 -13.43 -10.60 49.15
CA LEU A 369 -12.17 -10.11 48.62
C LEU A 369 -11.10 -10.10 49.72
N LYS A 370 -9.90 -10.58 49.39
CA LYS A 370 -8.72 -10.57 50.28
C LYS A 370 -7.78 -9.43 50.00
N GLU A 371 -7.70 -8.99 48.73
CA GLU A 371 -6.83 -7.91 48.28
C GLU A 371 -7.59 -6.96 47.38
N VAL A 372 -7.22 -5.70 47.41
CA VAL A 372 -7.77 -4.64 46.58
C VAL A 372 -6.69 -3.73 46.04
N LYS A 373 -6.93 -3.15 44.86
CA LYS A 373 -6.12 -2.05 44.33
C LYS A 373 -6.51 -0.76 45.04
N VAL A 374 -5.53 0.04 45.43
CA VAL A 374 -5.78 1.30 46.18
C VAL A 374 -5.02 2.46 45.55
N VAL A 375 -5.65 3.62 45.59
CA VAL A 375 -5.01 4.89 45.24
C VAL A 375 -4.98 5.77 46.49
N LYS A 376 -3.82 6.38 46.75
CA LYS A 376 -3.64 7.33 47.84
C LYS A 376 -3.73 8.75 47.31
N THR A 377 -4.46 9.59 48.00
CA THR A 377 -4.61 11.03 47.70
C THR A 377 -4.27 11.82 48.95
N GLU A 378 -4.25 13.14 48.83
CA GLU A 378 -4.10 14.03 49.99
C GLU A 378 -5.27 13.91 50.99
N GLU A 379 -6.45 13.53 50.51
CA GLU A 379 -7.69 13.39 51.30
C GLU A 379 -7.86 12.00 51.91
N GLY A 380 -7.12 10.98 51.50
CA GLY A 380 -7.22 9.63 52.01
C GLY A 380 -6.86 8.52 51.00
N VAL A 381 -7.16 7.30 51.39
CA VAL A 381 -6.97 6.09 50.60
C VAL A 381 -8.32 5.60 50.06
N TYR A 382 -8.37 5.36 48.76
CA TYR A 382 -9.57 4.91 48.04
C TYR A 382 -9.32 3.59 47.35
N VAL A 383 -10.31 2.72 47.36
CA VAL A 383 -10.26 1.41 46.72
C VAL A 383 -10.75 1.50 45.29
N LEU A 384 -10.12 0.75 44.38
CA LEU A 384 -10.57 0.63 43.02
C LEU A 384 -11.40 -0.64 42.81
N PRO A 385 -12.38 -0.62 41.88
CA PRO A 385 -13.12 -1.82 41.51
C PRO A 385 -12.18 -2.85 40.89
N ASN A 386 -12.38 -4.10 41.24
CA ASN A 386 -11.74 -5.20 40.53
C ASN A 386 -12.33 -5.29 39.12
N GLU A 387 -11.47 -5.47 38.11
CA GLU A 387 -11.88 -5.70 36.69
C GLU A 387 -12.62 -7.02 36.55
#